data_c9b020e013debe39ff6232926183b50d
#
_entry.id   c9b020e013debe39ff6232926183b50d
#
_cell.length_a   1.000
_cell.length_b   1.000
_cell.length_c   1.000
_cell.angle_alpha   90.00
_cell.angle_beta   90.00
_cell.angle_gamma   90.00
#
_symmetry.space_group_name_H-M   'P 1'
#
loop_
_entity.id
_entity.type
_entity.pdbx_description
1 polymer ?
#
loop_
_entity_poly.entity_id
_entity_poly.type
_entity_poly.pdbx_seq_one_letter_code
_entity_poly.pdbx_strand_id
1 'polypeptide(L)' 'MKNSELKKLVSQYKEIKIKQKKKHTDNFKLSEMLKEIEHRYFHETGRTLKSDLKNF' A
#
# COMPACT_ATOMS: atom_id res chain seq x y z
N MET A 1 17.67 -0.52 -3.74
CA MET A 1 16.74 0.14 -2.84
C MET A 1 16.85 -0.38 -1.42
N LYS A 2 16.67 0.47 -0.45
CA LYS A 2 16.78 0.07 0.95
C LYS A 2 15.53 -0.65 1.43
N ASN A 3 15.71 -1.74 2.14
CA ASN A 3 14.60 -2.52 2.66
C ASN A 3 13.68 -1.72 3.57
N SER A 4 14.24 -0.72 4.26
CA SER A 4 13.44 0.11 5.16
C SER A 4 12.36 0.90 4.41
N GLU A 5 12.66 1.35 3.20
CA GLU A 5 11.68 2.08 2.40
C GLU A 5 10.55 1.15 1.93
N LEU A 6 10.91 -0.06 1.54
CA LEU A 6 9.91 -1.05 1.16
C LEU A 6 9.00 -1.38 2.33
N LYS A 7 9.57 -1.54 3.51
CA LYS A 7 8.78 -1.81 4.72
C LYS A 7 7.82 -0.66 5.03
N LYS A 8 8.26 0.57 4.83
CA LYS A 8 7.39 1.73 5.03
C LYS A 8 6.21 1.71 4.07
N LEU A 9 6.46 1.42 2.80
CA LEU A 9 5.39 1.36 1.82
C LEU A 9 4.37 0.28 2.18
N VAL A 10 4.85 -0.89 2.57
CA VAL A 10 3.97 -1.99 2.97
C VAL A 10 3.15 -1.60 4.21
N SER A 11 3.81 -1.00 5.19
CA SER A 11 3.13 -0.57 6.41
C SER A 11 2.04 0.45 6.12
N GLN A 12 2.33 1.43 5.29
CA GLN A 12 1.36 2.43 4.87
C GLN A 12 0.17 1.80 4.16
N TYR A 13 0.45 0.86 3.27
CA TYR A 13 -0.59 0.16 2.54
C TYR A 13 -1.54 -0.56 3.50
N LYS A 14 -0.97 -1.29 4.45
CA LYS A 14 -1.78 -2.01 5.43
C LYS A 14 -2.65 -1.06 6.26
N GLU A 15 -2.08 0.05 6.71
CA GLU A 15 -2.83 1.02 7.50
C GLU A 15 -4.00 1.59 6.71
N ILE A 16 -3.77 1.93 5.45
CA ILE A 16 -4.83 2.47 4.61
C ILE A 16 -5.92 1.43 4.39
N LYS A 17 -5.53 0.18 4.19
CA LYS A 17 -6.50 -0.91 4.05
C LYS A 17 -7.38 -1.04 5.29
N ILE A 18 -6.78 -0.91 6.46
CA ILE A 18 -7.53 -0.96 7.71
C ILE A 18 -8.49 0.23 7.80
N LYS A 19 -8.03 1.40 7.43
CA LYS A 19 -8.87 2.60 7.45
C LYS A 19 -10.05 2.48 6.49
N GLN A 20 -9.87 1.83 5.35
CA GLN A 20 -10.96 1.63 4.40
C GLN A 20 -12.11 0.80 4.98
N LYS A 21 -11.83 -0.02 5.96
CA LYS A 21 -12.86 -0.82 6.61
C LYS A 21 -13.74 -0.02 7.55
N LYS A 22 -13.31 1.16 7.94
CA LYS A 22 -14.07 2.02 8.84
C LYS A 22 -15.11 2.81 8.07
N LYS A 23 -16.29 2.99 8.69
CA LYS A 23 -17.44 3.60 8.01
C LYS A 23 -17.30 5.08 7.69
N HIS A 24 -16.49 5.80 8.43
CA HIS A 24 -16.41 7.26 8.30
C HIS A 24 -15.18 7.75 7.55
N THR A 25 -14.61 6.90 6.71
CA THR A 25 -13.39 7.23 6.00
C THR A 25 -13.68 7.58 4.55
N ASP A 26 -12.95 8.56 4.03
CA ASP A 26 -13.05 8.93 2.62
C ASP A 26 -12.34 7.87 1.79
N ASN A 27 -13.12 6.91 1.28
CA ASN A 27 -12.58 5.80 0.51
C ASN A 27 -11.94 6.24 -0.80
N PHE A 28 -12.40 7.35 -1.37
CA PHE A 28 -11.83 7.85 -2.61
C PHE A 28 -10.37 8.26 -2.42
N LYS A 29 -10.11 9.05 -1.39
CA LYS A 29 -8.74 9.46 -1.07
C LYS A 29 -7.86 8.27 -0.73
N LEU A 30 -8.38 7.36 0.07
CA LEU A 30 -7.63 6.17 0.45
C LEU A 30 -7.29 5.32 -0.75
N SER A 31 -8.23 5.18 -1.67
CA SER A 31 -8.00 4.42 -2.89
C SER A 31 -6.87 5.04 -3.72
N GLU A 32 -6.84 6.36 -3.82
CA GLU A 32 -5.77 7.04 -4.54
C GLU A 32 -4.42 6.82 -3.85
N MET A 33 -4.40 6.89 -2.53
CA MET A 33 -3.18 6.64 -1.78
C MET A 33 -2.66 5.23 -1.99
N LEU A 34 -3.57 4.26 -2.03
CA LEU A 34 -3.21 2.88 -2.28
C LEU A 34 -2.58 2.71 -3.66
N LYS A 35 -3.17 3.32 -4.67
CA LYS A 35 -2.62 3.27 -6.03
C LYS A 35 -1.22 3.85 -6.07
N GLU A 36 -1.01 4.96 -5.40
CA GLU A 36 0.29 5.60 -5.38
C GLU A 36 1.34 4.72 -4.72
N ILE A 37 0.98 4.10 -3.60
CA ILE A 37 1.89 3.21 -2.89
C ILE A 37 2.22 2.00 -3.75
N GLU A 38 1.21 1.41 -4.38
CA GLU A 38 1.42 0.26 -5.27
C GLU A 38 2.32 0.63 -6.44
N HIS A 39 2.12 1.81 -7.00
CA HIS A 39 2.92 2.28 -8.12
C HIS A 39 4.38 2.43 -7.73
N ARG A 40 4.64 3.06 -6.59
CA ARG A 40 6.00 3.22 -6.09
C ARG A 40 6.67 1.89 -5.82
N TYR A 41 5.92 0.99 -5.21
CA TYR A 41 6.44 -0.35 -4.91
C TYR A 41 6.83 -1.08 -6.19
N PHE A 42 5.98 -1.01 -7.20
CA PHE A 42 6.25 -1.62 -8.47
C PHE A 42 7.53 -1.06 -9.11
N HIS A 43 7.68 0.27 -9.08
CA HIS A 43 8.87 0.93 -9.63
C HIS A 43 10.15 0.48 -8.94
N GLU A 44 10.06 0.23 -7.65
CA GLU A 44 11.25 -0.09 -6.87
C GLU A 44 11.63 -1.57 -6.92
N THR A 45 10.63 -2.44 -7.01
CA THR A 45 10.86 -3.88 -6.92
C THR A 45 10.58 -4.62 -8.22
N GLY A 46 9.84 -4.02 -9.14
CA GLY A 46 9.35 -4.69 -10.33
C GLY A 46 8.23 -5.67 -10.06
N ARG A 47 7.68 -5.65 -8.83
CA ARG A 47 6.58 -6.52 -8.43
C ARG A 47 5.39 -5.69 -7.97
N THR A 48 4.20 -6.27 -8.11
CA THR A 48 3.02 -5.62 -7.56
C THR A 48 2.96 -5.83 -6.06
N LEU A 49 2.55 -4.80 -5.34
CA LEU A 49 2.41 -4.90 -3.89
C LEU A 49 1.39 -5.97 -3.50
N LYS A 50 0.33 -6.09 -4.28
CA LYS A 50 -0.70 -7.10 -4.02
C LYS A 50 -0.12 -8.51 -4.05
N SER A 51 0.78 -8.77 -4.97
CA SER A 51 1.42 -10.07 -5.07
C SER A 51 2.24 -10.39 -3.82
N ASP A 52 2.98 -9.40 -3.33
CA ASP A 52 3.80 -9.59 -2.14
C ASP A 52 2.97 -9.65 -0.86
N LEU A 53 1.78 -9.04 -0.87
CA LEU A 53 0.88 -9.08 0.28
C LEU A 53 -0.05 -10.29 0.28
N LYS A 54 0.12 -11.18 -0.63
CA LYS A 54 -0.71 -12.36 -0.77
C LYS A 54 -0.77 -13.22 0.49
N ASN A 55 0.27 -13.16 1.29
CA ASN A 55 0.40 -13.96 2.51
C ASN A 55 -0.08 -13.26 3.79
N PHE A 56 -0.66 -12.11 3.66
CA PHE A 56 -1.17 -11.39 4.83
C PHE A 56 -2.63 -11.67 5.08
#